data_1c82d1a3f192505af6e63dd2bc9bd682
#
_entry.id   1c82d1a3f192505af6e63dd2bc9bd682
#
_cell.length_a   1.000
_cell.length_b   1.000
_cell.length_c   1.000
_cell.angle_alpha   90.00
_cell.angle_beta   90.00
_cell.angle_gamma   90.00
#
_symmetry.space_group_name_H-M   'P 1'
#
loop_
_entity.id
_entity.type
_entity.pdbx_description
1 polymer ?
#
loop_
_entity_poly.entity_id
_entity_poly.type
_entity_poly.pdbx_seq_one_letter_code
_entity_poly.pdbx_strand_id
1 'polypeptide(L)'
;ILKNNTAKSVIEYEKNEDYWDAENVNYDTVKWTYNDGSDPDGLFKAFEEGTLSAARVYPNSPGYKDVLAAHPDGVTWSLPGGSTFNVTFNFNRGTYGATSKATDAEKADTQAAIRNRDFRLAILFGFDTRSYRAQNVGEEGADNSLRNTLVPTQFVTIEGKPFGDSVQTNLQALDTEAFGDVVLAEGQDGYFNPEKAKQDVAKSLEYEPT
;
A
#
# COMPACT_ATOMS: atom_id res chain seq x y z
N ILE A 1 4.37 28.85 14.49
CA ILE A 1 5.01 29.84 13.59
C ILE A 1 6.24 29.15 12.95
N LEU A 2 6.43 29.26 11.63
CA LEU A 2 7.61 28.74 10.93
C LEU A 2 8.84 29.56 11.32
N LYS A 3 9.88 28.94 11.85
CA LYS A 3 11.14 29.56 12.24
C LYS A 3 12.29 29.27 11.29
N ASN A 4 12.34 28.02 10.80
CA ASN A 4 13.40 27.59 9.88
C ASN A 4 12.82 26.67 8.81
N ASN A 5 13.28 26.82 7.57
CA ASN A 5 12.96 25.95 6.46
C ASN A 5 14.19 25.81 5.56
N THR A 6 15.15 25.00 6.01
CA THR A 6 16.36 24.74 5.25
C THR A 6 16.20 23.42 4.49
N ALA A 7 16.19 23.49 3.17
CA ALA A 7 16.03 22.34 2.30
C ALA A 7 17.05 21.23 2.60
N LYS A 8 16.59 19.98 2.64
CA LYS A 8 17.40 18.79 2.99
C LYS A 8 18.14 18.90 4.33
N SER A 9 17.59 19.64 5.29
CA SER A 9 18.18 19.82 6.61
C SER A 9 17.09 19.82 7.68
N VAL A 10 16.32 20.91 7.81
CA VAL A 10 15.38 21.04 8.93
C VAL A 10 14.20 21.94 8.56
N ILE A 11 13.03 21.57 9.07
CA ILE A 11 11.86 22.45 9.19
C ILE A 11 11.56 22.58 10.66
N GLU A 12 11.47 23.82 11.16
CA GLU A 12 11.27 24.11 12.56
C GLU A 12 10.12 25.09 12.77
N TYR A 13 9.24 24.72 13.65
CA TYR A 13 8.08 25.52 14.06
C TYR A 13 8.17 25.82 15.56
N GLU A 14 7.67 26.99 15.92
CA GLU A 14 7.47 27.43 17.29
C GLU A 14 6.00 27.63 17.56
N LYS A 15 5.55 27.39 18.80
CA LYS A 15 4.20 27.62 19.25
C LYS A 15 3.74 29.03 18.88
N ASN A 16 2.49 29.18 18.48
CA ASN A 16 1.82 30.47 18.30
C ASN A 16 0.98 30.77 19.55
N GLU A 17 1.44 31.67 20.37
CA GLU A 17 0.74 32.04 21.61
C GLU A 17 -0.59 32.79 21.35
N ASP A 18 -0.75 33.39 20.16
CA ASP A 18 -1.97 34.06 19.73
C ASP A 18 -2.97 33.11 19.03
N TYR A 19 -2.69 31.81 19.01
CA TYR A 19 -3.61 30.82 18.45
C TYR A 19 -4.85 30.70 19.35
N TRP A 20 -6.04 30.68 18.76
CA TRP A 20 -7.32 30.66 19.49
C TRP A 20 -7.45 29.49 20.49
N ASP A 21 -6.73 28.41 20.29
CA ASP A 21 -6.71 27.20 21.10
C ASP A 21 -5.28 26.89 21.63
N ALA A 22 -4.51 27.94 21.93
CA ALA A 22 -3.11 27.82 22.32
C ALA A 22 -2.93 27.05 23.63
N GLU A 23 -3.89 27.07 24.54
CA GLU A 23 -3.87 26.32 25.80
C GLU A 23 -3.87 24.81 25.62
N ASN A 24 -4.41 24.28 24.50
CA ASN A 24 -4.39 22.86 24.15
C ASN A 24 -3.15 22.45 23.32
N VAL A 25 -2.28 23.38 22.98
CA VAL A 25 -1.01 23.11 22.30
C VAL A 25 0.07 22.83 23.32
N ASN A 26 0.45 21.55 23.43
CA ASN A 26 1.36 21.05 24.46
C ASN A 26 2.85 21.07 24.06
N TYR A 27 3.18 21.47 22.83
CA TYR A 27 4.55 21.52 22.33
C TYR A 27 4.97 22.96 22.03
N ASP A 28 6.08 23.40 22.59
CA ASP A 28 6.64 24.72 22.30
C ASP A 28 7.36 24.75 20.95
N THR A 29 7.98 23.64 20.57
CA THR A 29 8.72 23.51 19.32
C THR A 29 8.43 22.17 18.66
N VAL A 30 8.26 22.20 17.32
CA VAL A 30 8.22 21.02 16.45
C VAL A 30 9.35 21.13 15.45
N LYS A 31 10.25 20.13 15.44
CA LYS A 31 11.40 20.10 14.55
C LYS A 31 11.38 18.84 13.70
N TRP A 32 11.35 19.01 12.39
CA TRP A 32 11.48 17.93 11.43
C TRP A 32 12.88 17.94 10.83
N THR A 33 13.64 16.90 11.10
CA THR A 33 14.99 16.73 10.59
C THR A 33 14.95 15.84 9.34
N TYR A 34 15.65 16.27 8.30
CA TYR A 34 15.74 15.50 7.06
C TYR A 34 16.54 14.21 7.29
N ASN A 35 16.02 13.12 6.77
CA ASN A 35 16.71 11.83 6.67
C ASN A 35 16.60 11.34 5.22
N ASP A 36 17.70 10.93 4.62
CA ASP A 36 17.76 10.50 3.21
C ASP A 36 17.39 9.02 3.00
N GLY A 37 17.16 8.27 4.12
CA GLY A 37 16.81 6.87 4.09
C GLY A 37 17.96 5.91 3.76
N SER A 38 19.20 6.37 3.73
CA SER A 38 20.36 5.53 3.40
C SER A 38 20.69 4.50 4.50
N ASP A 39 20.44 4.85 5.78
CA ASP A 39 20.52 3.93 6.91
C ASP A 39 19.09 3.59 7.39
N PRO A 40 18.60 2.37 7.17
CA PRO A 40 17.25 1.96 7.59
C PRO A 40 17.05 1.99 9.11
N ASP A 41 18.11 1.87 9.90
CA ASP A 41 18.09 1.93 11.37
C ASP A 41 18.46 3.33 11.91
N GLY A 42 18.82 4.26 11.07
CA GLY A 42 19.32 5.60 11.45
C GLY A 42 18.32 6.43 12.25
N LEU A 43 17.02 6.29 11.98
CA LEU A 43 15.98 6.98 12.76
C LEU A 43 15.88 6.43 14.18
N PHE A 44 16.00 5.13 14.35
CA PHE A 44 15.97 4.51 15.68
C PHE A 44 17.21 4.87 16.48
N LYS A 45 18.41 4.85 15.89
CA LYS A 45 19.63 5.29 16.54
C LYS A 45 19.52 6.74 17.05
N ALA A 46 18.98 7.63 16.21
CA ALA A 46 18.77 9.03 16.59
C ALA A 46 17.73 9.19 17.72
N PHE A 47 16.74 8.30 17.81
CA PHE A 47 15.83 8.23 18.95
C PHE A 47 16.55 7.78 20.23
N GLU A 48 17.35 6.72 20.18
CA GLU A 48 18.15 6.24 21.31
C GLU A 48 19.14 7.30 21.84
N GLU A 49 19.71 8.09 20.92
CA GLU A 49 20.59 9.22 21.26
C GLU A 49 19.84 10.45 21.81
N GLY A 50 18.49 10.42 21.85
CA GLY A 50 17.67 11.52 22.32
C GLY A 50 17.56 12.70 21.34
N THR A 51 18.01 12.54 20.10
CA THR A 51 17.89 13.60 19.07
C THR A 51 16.51 13.62 18.40
N LEU A 52 15.76 12.53 18.49
CA LEU A 52 14.37 12.43 18.06
C LEU A 52 13.47 12.02 19.23
N SER A 53 12.28 12.60 19.30
CA SER A 53 11.26 12.24 20.29
C SER A 53 10.46 11.00 19.92
N ALA A 54 10.47 10.63 18.63
CA ALA A 54 9.85 9.44 18.09
C ALA A 54 10.59 9.03 16.81
N ALA A 55 10.59 7.73 16.50
CA ALA A 55 11.22 7.21 15.31
C ALA A 55 10.29 6.24 14.58
N ARG A 56 10.36 6.21 13.26
CA ARG A 56 9.76 5.15 12.47
C ARG A 56 10.70 3.95 12.46
N VAL A 57 10.16 2.78 12.76
CA VAL A 57 10.87 1.50 12.71
C VAL A 57 10.29 0.67 11.55
N TYR A 58 11.15 0.03 10.79
CA TYR A 58 10.75 -0.79 9.64
C TYR A 58 10.96 -2.26 9.96
N PRO A 59 9.92 -3.12 9.87
CA PRO A 59 10.04 -4.54 10.18
C PRO A 59 11.04 -5.32 9.31
N ASN A 60 11.39 -4.79 8.14
CA ASN A 60 12.40 -5.35 7.25
C ASN A 60 13.81 -4.75 7.45
N SER A 61 14.01 -3.87 8.44
CA SER A 61 15.34 -3.37 8.78
C SER A 61 16.15 -4.39 9.58
N PRO A 62 17.47 -4.38 9.45
CA PRO A 62 18.35 -5.30 10.20
C PRO A 62 18.18 -5.21 11.73
N GLY A 63 18.02 -3.99 12.25
CA GLY A 63 17.90 -3.71 13.69
C GLY A 63 16.51 -3.93 14.29
N TYR A 64 15.49 -4.30 13.50
CA TYR A 64 14.10 -4.37 13.98
C TYR A 64 13.91 -5.24 15.22
N LYS A 65 14.54 -6.41 15.27
CA LYS A 65 14.42 -7.34 16.41
C LYS A 65 15.04 -6.76 17.68
N ASP A 66 16.14 -6.03 17.54
CA ASP A 66 16.82 -5.40 18.67
C ASP A 66 15.97 -4.25 19.22
N VAL A 67 15.29 -3.50 18.34
CA VAL A 67 14.32 -2.47 18.74
C VAL A 67 13.17 -3.07 19.53
N LEU A 68 12.57 -4.16 19.08
CA LEU A 68 11.49 -4.82 19.81
C LEU A 68 11.95 -5.36 21.16
N ALA A 69 13.18 -5.86 21.25
CA ALA A 69 13.74 -6.35 22.49
C ALA A 69 14.02 -5.21 23.50
N ALA A 70 14.51 -4.08 23.01
CA ALA A 70 14.80 -2.90 23.84
C ALA A 70 13.52 -2.15 24.28
N HIS A 71 12.49 -2.15 23.43
CA HIS A 71 11.25 -1.39 23.65
C HIS A 71 9.99 -2.25 23.39
N PRO A 72 9.75 -3.29 24.22
CA PRO A 72 8.65 -4.25 23.97
C PRO A 72 7.25 -3.61 23.93
N ASP A 73 7.06 -2.53 24.70
CA ASP A 73 5.81 -1.77 24.76
C ASP A 73 5.87 -0.43 24.00
N GLY A 74 7.01 -0.11 23.41
CA GLY A 74 7.27 1.18 22.76
C GLY A 74 6.99 1.19 21.26
N VAL A 75 6.89 0.03 20.63
CA VAL A 75 6.67 -0.11 19.19
C VAL A 75 5.22 -0.46 18.93
N THR A 76 4.54 0.38 18.16
CA THR A 76 3.13 0.17 17.79
C THR A 76 2.92 0.35 16.29
N TRP A 77 1.95 -0.35 15.74
CA TRP A 77 1.51 -0.13 14.37
C TRP A 77 0.73 1.18 14.28
N SER A 78 1.02 1.96 13.24
CA SER A 78 0.20 3.13 12.94
C SER A 78 -1.21 2.71 12.49
N LEU A 79 -2.18 3.59 12.70
CA LEU A 79 -3.51 3.40 12.14
C LEU A 79 -3.46 3.36 10.60
N PRO A 80 -4.39 2.64 9.96
CA PRO A 80 -4.51 2.63 8.51
C PRO A 80 -4.64 4.04 7.95
N GLY A 81 -3.81 4.38 6.97
CA GLY A 81 -3.93 5.65 6.25
C GLY A 81 -5.10 5.63 5.26
N GLY A 82 -5.52 6.81 4.82
CA GLY A 82 -6.55 6.97 3.77
C GLY A 82 -6.05 6.72 2.34
N SER A 83 -4.76 6.41 2.16
CA SER A 83 -4.17 6.16 0.85
C SER A 83 -4.14 4.68 0.53
N THR A 84 -4.56 4.31 -0.68
CA THR A 84 -4.47 2.94 -1.20
C THR A 84 -3.52 2.92 -2.39
N PHE A 85 -2.56 2.00 -2.36
CA PHE A 85 -1.67 1.73 -3.49
C PHE A 85 -2.23 0.56 -4.27
N ASN A 86 -2.33 0.73 -5.59
CA ASN A 86 -2.90 -0.30 -6.46
C ASN A 86 -2.14 -0.39 -7.79
N VAL A 87 -2.35 -1.49 -8.50
CA VAL A 87 -1.92 -1.68 -9.87
C VAL A 87 -3.12 -1.47 -10.78
N THR A 88 -2.96 -0.64 -11.81
CA THR A 88 -4.01 -0.37 -12.79
C THR A 88 -3.56 -0.72 -14.19
N PHE A 89 -4.48 -1.22 -15.00
CA PHE A 89 -4.24 -1.49 -16.43
C PHE A 89 -4.50 -0.23 -17.26
N ASN A 90 -3.53 0.13 -18.11
CA ASN A 90 -3.72 1.22 -19.07
C ASN A 90 -4.39 0.71 -20.34
N PHE A 91 -5.70 0.86 -20.42
CA PHE A 91 -6.50 0.42 -21.57
C PHE A 91 -6.31 1.26 -22.84
N ASN A 92 -5.71 2.44 -22.73
CA ASN A 92 -5.47 3.35 -23.86
C ASN A 92 -4.04 3.88 -23.82
N ARG A 93 -3.09 2.98 -24.00
CA ARG A 93 -1.67 3.32 -23.96
C ARG A 93 -1.25 4.11 -25.19
N GLY A 94 -0.85 5.38 -25.01
CA GLY A 94 -0.43 6.25 -26.11
C GLY A 94 1.03 6.11 -26.49
N THR A 95 1.93 5.64 -25.59
CA THR A 95 3.36 5.54 -25.86
C THR A 95 3.95 4.23 -25.36
N TYR A 96 4.99 3.75 -26.04
CA TYR A 96 5.70 2.50 -25.70
C TYR A 96 7.20 2.72 -25.45
N GLY A 97 7.65 3.97 -25.29
CA GLY A 97 9.08 4.32 -25.17
C GLY A 97 9.81 3.70 -23.98
N ALA A 98 9.07 3.30 -22.92
CA ALA A 98 9.64 2.60 -21.77
C ALA A 98 9.52 1.07 -21.87
N THR A 99 9.31 0.51 -23.05
CA THR A 99 9.14 -0.94 -23.28
C THR A 99 10.00 -1.40 -24.45
N SER A 100 10.18 -2.71 -24.60
CA SER A 100 10.83 -3.34 -25.75
C SER A 100 9.93 -3.50 -26.97
N LYS A 101 8.66 -3.02 -26.94
CA LYS A 101 7.70 -3.16 -28.04
C LYS A 101 8.03 -2.19 -29.18
N ALA A 102 8.65 -2.68 -30.23
CA ALA A 102 9.15 -1.86 -31.34
C ALA A 102 8.15 -1.76 -32.50
N THR A 103 7.49 -2.87 -32.85
CA THR A 103 6.59 -2.94 -34.00
C THR A 103 5.14 -2.59 -33.65
N ASP A 104 4.36 -2.20 -34.64
CA ASP A 104 2.94 -1.90 -34.43
C ASP A 104 2.13 -3.19 -34.11
N ALA A 105 2.56 -4.35 -34.62
CA ALA A 105 1.96 -5.63 -34.24
C ALA A 105 2.14 -5.92 -32.74
N GLU A 106 3.37 -5.80 -32.20
CA GLU A 106 3.62 -6.01 -30.76
C GLU A 106 2.85 -5.03 -29.87
N LYS A 107 2.64 -3.81 -30.34
CA LYS A 107 1.83 -2.81 -29.61
C LYS A 107 0.34 -3.21 -29.64
N ALA A 108 -0.16 -3.65 -30.80
CA ALA A 108 -1.54 -4.12 -30.95
C ALA A 108 -1.81 -5.37 -30.09
N ASP A 109 -0.90 -6.34 -30.09
CA ASP A 109 -0.99 -7.55 -29.26
C ASP A 109 -1.02 -7.20 -27.76
N THR A 110 -0.20 -6.24 -27.36
CA THR A 110 -0.20 -5.75 -25.95
C THR A 110 -1.55 -5.13 -25.60
N GLN A 111 -2.15 -4.36 -26.48
CA GLN A 111 -3.46 -3.75 -26.26
C GLN A 111 -4.57 -4.82 -26.22
N ALA A 112 -4.52 -5.80 -27.10
CA ALA A 112 -5.45 -6.93 -27.12
C ALA A 112 -5.39 -7.71 -25.80
N ALA A 113 -4.19 -8.07 -25.35
CA ALA A 113 -3.97 -8.76 -24.08
C ALA A 113 -4.55 -7.95 -22.88
N ILE A 114 -4.26 -6.67 -22.78
CA ILE A 114 -4.79 -5.83 -21.69
C ILE A 114 -6.32 -5.72 -21.74
N ARG A 115 -6.93 -5.74 -22.93
CA ARG A 115 -8.39 -5.70 -23.09
C ARG A 115 -9.05 -7.05 -22.85
N ASN A 116 -8.32 -8.16 -22.97
CA ASN A 116 -8.81 -9.49 -22.65
C ASN A 116 -9.08 -9.59 -21.15
N ARG A 117 -10.31 -9.95 -20.77
CA ARG A 117 -10.73 -10.06 -19.37
C ARG A 117 -9.99 -11.17 -18.64
N ASP A 118 -9.86 -12.33 -19.24
CA ASP A 118 -9.25 -13.51 -18.62
C ASP A 118 -7.74 -13.28 -18.38
N PHE A 119 -7.07 -12.57 -19.29
CA PHE A 119 -5.69 -12.11 -19.06
C PHE A 119 -5.56 -11.23 -17.81
N ARG A 120 -6.50 -10.30 -17.59
CA ARG A 120 -6.48 -9.47 -16.39
C ARG A 120 -6.81 -10.25 -15.12
N LEU A 121 -7.75 -11.20 -15.20
CA LEU A 121 -8.06 -12.10 -14.07
C LEU A 121 -6.87 -12.99 -13.72
N ALA A 122 -6.17 -13.51 -14.73
CA ALA A 122 -4.94 -14.26 -14.52
C ALA A 122 -3.89 -13.48 -13.74
N ILE A 123 -3.72 -12.19 -14.04
CA ILE A 123 -2.82 -11.31 -13.29
C ILE A 123 -3.36 -11.06 -11.88
N LEU A 124 -4.65 -10.78 -11.73
CA LEU A 124 -5.28 -10.53 -10.43
C LEU A 124 -5.10 -11.71 -9.47
N PHE A 125 -5.42 -12.92 -9.92
CA PHE A 125 -5.32 -14.13 -9.09
C PHE A 125 -3.89 -14.67 -8.97
N GLY A 126 -3.01 -14.32 -9.92
CA GLY A 126 -1.60 -14.76 -9.90
C GLY A 126 -0.66 -13.85 -9.10
N PHE A 127 -1.09 -12.64 -8.75
CA PHE A 127 -0.25 -11.68 -8.04
C PHE A 127 -0.36 -11.86 -6.54
N ASP A 128 0.69 -12.42 -5.93
CA ASP A 128 0.82 -12.55 -4.47
C ASP A 128 1.09 -11.17 -3.85
N THR A 129 0.01 -10.48 -3.49
CA THR A 129 0.04 -9.13 -2.91
C THR A 129 0.70 -9.14 -1.54
N ARG A 130 0.51 -10.22 -0.76
CA ARG A 130 1.10 -10.37 0.56
C ARG A 130 2.62 -10.46 0.48
N SER A 131 3.15 -11.37 -0.34
CA SER A 131 4.60 -11.50 -0.53
C SER A 131 5.23 -10.23 -1.11
N TYR A 132 4.57 -9.56 -2.04
CA TYR A 132 5.01 -8.26 -2.55
C TYR A 132 5.07 -7.21 -1.44
N ARG A 133 4.05 -7.15 -0.58
CA ARG A 133 4.00 -6.20 0.52
C ARG A 133 5.06 -6.47 1.58
N ALA A 134 5.31 -7.74 1.90
CA ALA A 134 6.31 -8.16 2.86
C ALA A 134 7.74 -7.67 2.52
N GLN A 135 8.06 -7.51 1.24
CA GLN A 135 9.35 -6.95 0.82
C GLN A 135 9.60 -5.52 1.33
N ASN A 136 8.52 -4.76 1.55
CA ASN A 136 8.62 -3.36 2.00
C ASN A 136 8.45 -3.19 3.51
N VAL A 137 7.63 -4.03 4.13
CA VAL A 137 7.20 -3.82 5.53
C VAL A 137 7.49 -5.02 6.43
N GLY A 138 8.17 -6.06 5.93
CA GLY A 138 8.37 -7.32 6.64
C GLY A 138 7.10 -8.18 6.71
N GLU A 139 7.25 -9.42 7.13
CA GLU A 139 6.15 -10.39 7.23
C GLU A 139 5.03 -9.90 8.17
N GLU A 140 5.38 -9.35 9.33
CA GLU A 140 4.42 -8.81 10.30
C GLU A 140 3.67 -7.59 9.76
N GLY A 141 4.37 -6.72 9.01
CA GLY A 141 3.77 -5.52 8.41
C GLY A 141 2.86 -5.80 7.24
N ALA A 142 3.07 -6.92 6.54
CA ALA A 142 2.26 -7.30 5.40
C ALA A 142 0.79 -7.44 5.79
N ASP A 143 0.48 -8.26 6.77
CA ASP A 143 -0.90 -8.52 7.20
C ASP A 143 -1.59 -7.26 7.72
N ASN A 144 -0.88 -6.41 8.45
CA ASN A 144 -1.42 -5.13 8.96
C ASN A 144 -1.69 -4.08 7.85
N SER A 145 -1.14 -4.25 6.67
CA SER A 145 -1.19 -3.24 5.59
C SER A 145 -1.88 -3.70 4.32
N LEU A 146 -2.28 -4.98 4.24
CA LEU A 146 -3.04 -5.50 3.10
C LEU A 146 -4.43 -4.88 3.04
N ARG A 147 -4.83 -4.52 1.81
CA ARG A 147 -6.16 -3.99 1.49
C ARG A 147 -6.68 -4.64 0.22
N ASN A 148 -7.90 -5.14 0.28
CA ASN A 148 -8.58 -5.80 -0.84
C ASN A 148 -9.55 -4.87 -1.56
N THR A 149 -9.80 -3.69 -1.02
CA THR A 149 -10.71 -2.71 -1.58
C THR A 149 -10.03 -1.35 -1.73
N LEU A 150 -10.48 -0.56 -2.68
CA LEU A 150 -9.91 0.78 -2.94
C LEU A 150 -10.09 1.71 -1.74
N VAL A 151 -11.24 1.62 -1.07
CA VAL A 151 -11.49 2.30 0.21
C VAL A 151 -11.32 1.27 1.32
N PRO A 152 -10.51 1.53 2.37
CA PRO A 152 -10.42 0.62 3.51
C PRO A 152 -11.81 0.31 4.07
N THR A 153 -12.08 -0.97 4.32
CA THR A 153 -13.43 -1.47 4.65
C THR A 153 -14.07 -0.79 5.85
N GLN A 154 -13.24 -0.31 6.79
CA GLN A 154 -13.65 0.28 8.06
C GLN A 154 -13.90 1.79 7.99
N PHE A 155 -13.54 2.47 6.89
CA PHE A 155 -13.68 3.93 6.78
C PHE A 155 -15.11 4.36 6.54
N VAL A 156 -15.94 3.50 5.99
CA VAL A 156 -17.34 3.76 5.69
C VAL A 156 -18.18 2.60 6.17
N THR A 157 -19.34 2.91 6.77
CA THR A 157 -20.35 1.92 7.12
C THR A 157 -21.63 2.15 6.33
N ILE A 158 -22.28 1.06 5.93
CA ILE A 158 -23.60 1.06 5.31
C ILE A 158 -24.52 0.28 6.24
N GLU A 159 -25.54 0.92 6.77
CA GLU A 159 -26.50 0.31 7.71
C GLU A 159 -25.81 -0.40 8.91
N GLY A 160 -24.72 0.21 9.41
CA GLY A 160 -23.94 -0.29 10.53
C GLY A 160 -22.97 -1.42 10.21
N LYS A 161 -22.84 -1.83 8.94
CA LYS A 161 -21.87 -2.83 8.49
C LYS A 161 -20.70 -2.18 7.76
N PRO A 162 -19.48 -2.74 7.81
CA PRO A 162 -18.36 -2.26 7.03
C PRO A 162 -18.68 -2.23 5.53
N PHE A 163 -18.24 -1.18 4.84
CA PHE A 163 -18.42 -1.03 3.39
C PHE A 163 -17.87 -2.23 2.59
N GLY A 164 -16.77 -2.82 3.05
CA GLY A 164 -16.15 -3.99 2.43
C GLY A 164 -17.08 -5.18 2.28
N ASP A 165 -18.02 -5.39 3.21
CA ASP A 165 -19.00 -6.47 3.15
C ASP A 165 -19.94 -6.30 1.94
N SER A 166 -20.33 -5.06 1.67
CA SER A 166 -21.16 -4.73 0.50
C SER A 166 -20.38 -4.90 -0.81
N VAL A 167 -19.10 -4.53 -0.81
CA VAL A 167 -18.23 -4.73 -1.99
C VAL A 167 -18.06 -6.21 -2.28
N GLN A 168 -17.76 -7.04 -1.26
CA GLN A 168 -17.64 -8.49 -1.42
C GLN A 168 -18.92 -9.11 -1.97
N THR A 169 -20.06 -8.80 -1.36
CA THR A 169 -21.36 -9.33 -1.79
C THR A 169 -21.66 -9.00 -3.24
N ASN A 170 -21.44 -7.75 -3.63
CA ASN A 170 -21.68 -7.30 -5.01
C ASN A 170 -20.68 -7.91 -6.00
N LEU A 171 -19.41 -8.05 -5.63
CA LEU A 171 -18.39 -8.67 -6.46
C LEU A 171 -18.72 -10.14 -6.74
N GLN A 172 -19.07 -10.90 -5.71
CA GLN A 172 -19.46 -12.31 -5.81
C GLN A 172 -20.72 -12.49 -6.67
N ALA A 173 -21.70 -11.59 -6.53
CA ALA A 173 -22.92 -11.61 -7.32
C ALA A 173 -22.72 -11.21 -8.79
N LEU A 174 -21.75 -10.33 -9.06
CA LEU A 174 -21.42 -9.83 -10.40
C LEU A 174 -20.91 -10.97 -11.30
N ASP A 175 -20.04 -11.81 -10.74
CA ASP A 175 -19.49 -12.97 -11.43
C ASP A 175 -19.13 -14.06 -10.42
N THR A 176 -20.05 -14.99 -10.23
CA THR A 176 -19.91 -16.09 -9.27
C THR A 176 -18.80 -17.06 -9.67
N GLU A 177 -18.54 -17.26 -10.95
CA GLU A 177 -17.46 -18.15 -11.43
C GLU A 177 -16.09 -17.56 -11.04
N ALA A 178 -15.86 -16.28 -11.32
CA ALA A 178 -14.60 -15.63 -11.04
C ALA A 178 -14.41 -15.30 -9.55
N PHE A 179 -15.46 -14.83 -8.87
CA PHE A 179 -15.32 -14.20 -7.55
C PHE A 179 -16.11 -14.85 -6.43
N GLY A 180 -16.85 -15.94 -6.68
CA GLY A 180 -17.73 -16.54 -5.68
C GLY A 180 -17.04 -17.03 -4.42
N ASP A 181 -15.77 -17.36 -4.48
CA ASP A 181 -14.91 -17.80 -3.36
C ASP A 181 -13.96 -16.72 -2.82
N VAL A 182 -13.97 -15.51 -3.41
CA VAL A 182 -13.12 -14.40 -2.97
C VAL A 182 -13.62 -13.86 -1.63
N VAL A 183 -12.69 -13.68 -0.69
CA VAL A 183 -12.95 -13.11 0.63
C VAL A 183 -12.10 -11.84 0.80
N LEU A 184 -12.76 -10.70 0.98
CA LEU A 184 -12.11 -9.38 1.05
C LEU A 184 -11.81 -8.94 2.50
N ALA A 185 -11.49 -9.89 3.37
CA ALA A 185 -11.11 -9.57 4.75
C ALA A 185 -9.81 -8.75 4.82
N GLU A 186 -9.77 -7.80 5.75
CA GLU A 186 -8.55 -7.04 6.03
C GLU A 186 -7.42 -7.96 6.51
N GLY A 187 -6.19 -7.65 6.08
CA GLY A 187 -5.01 -8.41 6.47
C GLY A 187 -4.84 -9.76 5.74
N GLN A 188 -5.69 -10.06 4.78
CA GLN A 188 -5.60 -11.27 3.96
C GLN A 188 -5.43 -10.90 2.49
N ASP A 189 -4.78 -11.75 1.71
CA ASP A 189 -4.74 -11.65 0.25
C ASP A 189 -5.97 -12.36 -0.32
N GLY A 190 -7.07 -11.61 -0.46
CA GLY A 190 -8.36 -12.16 -0.85
C GLY A 190 -8.46 -12.60 -2.29
N TYR A 191 -7.54 -12.13 -3.15
CA TYR A 191 -7.56 -12.47 -4.58
C TYR A 191 -6.54 -13.53 -4.97
N PHE A 192 -5.45 -13.71 -4.23
CA PHE A 192 -4.37 -14.62 -4.62
C PHE A 192 -4.84 -16.07 -4.69
N ASN A 193 -4.91 -16.60 -5.92
CA ASN A 193 -5.32 -17.98 -6.22
C ASN A 193 -4.58 -18.48 -7.48
N PRO A 194 -3.39 -19.09 -7.33
CA PRO A 194 -2.57 -19.54 -8.46
C PRO A 194 -3.27 -20.54 -9.39
N GLU A 195 -4.18 -21.37 -8.88
CA GLU A 195 -4.89 -22.34 -9.72
C GLU A 195 -5.93 -21.64 -10.61
N LYS A 196 -6.68 -20.66 -10.08
CA LYS A 196 -7.54 -19.80 -10.91
C LYS A 196 -6.71 -19.03 -11.95
N ALA A 197 -5.59 -18.46 -11.53
CA ALA A 197 -4.70 -17.76 -12.45
C ALA A 197 -4.29 -18.61 -13.64
N LYS A 198 -3.91 -19.88 -13.42
CA LYS A 198 -3.57 -20.82 -14.51
C LYS A 198 -4.76 -21.09 -15.45
N GLN A 199 -5.96 -21.25 -14.90
CA GLN A 199 -7.17 -21.45 -15.69
C GLN A 199 -7.47 -20.23 -16.56
N ASP A 200 -7.34 -19.02 -16.01
CA ASP A 200 -7.57 -17.79 -16.74
C ASP A 200 -6.48 -17.51 -17.78
N VAL A 201 -5.23 -17.93 -17.54
CA VAL A 201 -4.19 -17.93 -18.60
C VAL A 201 -4.63 -18.81 -19.76
N ALA A 202 -5.09 -20.03 -19.50
CA ALA A 202 -5.54 -20.94 -20.57
C ALA A 202 -6.70 -20.34 -21.37
N LYS A 203 -7.73 -19.80 -20.71
CA LYS A 203 -8.85 -19.08 -21.34
C LYS A 203 -8.38 -17.88 -22.17
N SER A 204 -7.41 -17.13 -21.67
CA SER A 204 -6.90 -15.94 -22.35
C SER A 204 -6.17 -16.25 -23.67
N LEU A 205 -5.57 -17.44 -23.79
CA LEU A 205 -4.89 -17.90 -25.01
C LEU A 205 -5.87 -18.38 -26.10
N GLU A 206 -7.11 -18.71 -25.75
CA GLU A 206 -8.18 -19.09 -26.67
C GLU A 206 -8.93 -17.87 -27.23
N TYR A 207 -8.60 -16.66 -26.74
CA TYR A 207 -9.25 -15.43 -27.13
C TYR A 207 -8.88 -15.01 -28.55
N GLU A 208 -9.85 -14.99 -29.47
CA GLU A 208 -9.74 -14.36 -30.79
C GLU A 208 -10.32 -12.94 -30.71
N PRO A 209 -9.52 -11.88 -30.92
CA PRO A 209 -10.04 -10.51 -30.91
C PRO A 209 -10.98 -10.33 -32.13
N THR A 210 -12.23 -9.92 -31.85
CA THR A 210 -13.25 -9.54 -32.85
C THR A 210 -13.01 -8.15 -33.39
#